data_c88ef0a713078a611461b13be1321c95
#
_entry.id   c88ef0a713078a611461b13be1321c95
#
_cell.length_a   1.000
_cell.length_b   1.000
_cell.length_c   1.000
_cell.angle_alpha   90.00
_cell.angle_beta   90.00
_cell.angle_gamma   90.00
#
_symmetry.space_group_name_H-M   'P 1'
#
loop_
_entity.id
_entity.type
_entity.pdbx_description
1 polymer ?
#
loop_
_entity_poly.entity_id
_entity_poly.type
_entity_poly.pdbx_seq_one_letter_code
_entity_poly.pdbx_strand_id
1 'polypeptide(L)'
;DQRVIDNMMLALAANDGLWTMVRPLDRVDRRQEALALLALFGLGDDGNRISSTLPEGHRKLLDIAVALALKPRLLLLDEPTSGVSALERFPLMEALMGALRQRKMTALFVEHDMDVVARYAMRVLVWNSGTIMAEGPPDKVVEDPEVRRSVVGVA
;
A
#
# COMPACT_ATOMS: atom_id res chain seq x y z
N ASP A 1 -15.26 -6.87 14.41
CA ASP A 1 -13.97 -6.53 15.01
C ASP A 1 -13.09 -7.77 15.06
N GLN A 2 -12.18 -7.89 14.10
CA GLN A 2 -11.26 -9.03 13.99
C GLN A 2 -9.84 -8.60 14.39
N ARG A 3 -9.03 -9.56 14.85
CA ARG A 3 -7.62 -9.29 15.08
C ARG A 3 -6.90 -9.11 13.74
N VAL A 4 -5.79 -8.37 13.80
CA VAL A 4 -4.92 -8.12 12.64
C VAL A 4 -4.51 -9.44 11.96
N ILE A 5 -4.09 -10.43 12.76
CA ILE A 5 -3.67 -11.75 12.24
C ILE A 5 -4.84 -12.50 11.56
N ASP A 6 -6.08 -12.34 12.06
CA ASP A 6 -7.24 -13.03 11.51
C ASP A 6 -7.59 -12.48 10.11
N ASN A 7 -7.49 -11.15 9.90
CA ASN A 7 -7.64 -10.53 8.57
C ASN A 7 -6.62 -11.10 7.57
N MET A 8 -5.36 -11.23 7.99
CA MET A 8 -4.31 -11.79 7.14
C MET A 8 -4.56 -13.25 6.80
N MET A 9 -4.96 -14.05 7.80
CA MET A 9 -5.25 -15.49 7.58
C MET A 9 -6.45 -15.68 6.64
N LEU A 10 -7.47 -14.83 6.72
CA LEU A 10 -8.61 -14.83 5.81
C LEU A 10 -8.17 -14.53 4.36
N ALA A 11 -7.35 -13.48 4.17
CA ALA A 11 -6.84 -13.12 2.85
C ALA A 11 -5.99 -14.25 2.24
N LEU A 12 -5.11 -14.86 3.02
CA LEU A 12 -4.32 -16.00 2.58
C LEU A 12 -5.21 -17.22 2.23
N ALA A 13 -6.27 -17.47 3.03
CA ALA A 13 -7.21 -18.55 2.76
C ALA A 13 -7.98 -18.35 1.45
N ALA A 14 -8.34 -17.11 1.12
CA ALA A 14 -9.04 -16.80 -0.12
C ALA A 14 -8.22 -17.17 -1.38
N ASN A 15 -6.89 -17.16 -1.27
CA ASN A 15 -5.98 -17.51 -2.36
C ASN A 15 -5.88 -19.03 -2.63
N ASP A 16 -6.23 -19.84 -1.64
CA ASP A 16 -6.10 -21.32 -1.73
C ASP A 16 -7.27 -21.98 -2.47
N GLY A 17 -8.28 -21.20 -2.89
CA GLY A 17 -9.46 -21.68 -3.64
C GLY A 17 -10.57 -22.28 -2.76
N LEU A 18 -11.72 -22.60 -3.39
CA LEU A 18 -12.95 -23.04 -2.73
C LEU A 18 -12.81 -24.32 -1.88
N TRP A 19 -11.88 -25.20 -2.21
CA TRP A 19 -11.61 -26.43 -1.47
C TRP A 19 -11.03 -26.21 -0.08
N THR A 20 -10.53 -25.01 0.21
CA THR A 20 -9.98 -24.67 1.54
C THR A 20 -11.03 -24.14 2.50
N MET A 21 -12.26 -23.87 2.06
CA MET A 21 -13.36 -23.50 2.96
C MET A 21 -13.70 -24.58 3.99
N VAL A 22 -13.32 -25.84 3.73
CA VAL A 22 -13.46 -26.97 4.68
C VAL A 22 -12.24 -27.19 5.57
N ARG A 23 -11.16 -26.42 5.38
CA ARG A 23 -9.94 -26.56 6.18
C ARG A 23 -9.91 -25.49 7.29
N PRO A 24 -9.39 -25.81 8.49
CA PRO A 24 -9.26 -24.82 9.55
C PRO A 24 -8.49 -23.58 9.08
N LEU A 25 -9.00 -22.40 9.43
CA LEU A 25 -8.31 -21.13 9.16
C LEU A 25 -6.97 -21.06 9.89
N ASP A 26 -6.94 -21.54 11.14
CA ASP A 26 -5.78 -21.51 12.03
C ASP A 26 -4.84 -22.70 11.77
N ARG A 27 -4.18 -22.66 10.60
CA ARG A 27 -3.09 -23.59 10.27
C ARG A 27 -1.75 -22.94 10.59
N VAL A 28 -0.83 -23.70 11.12
CA VAL A 28 0.50 -23.23 11.55
C VAL A 28 1.25 -22.57 10.39
N ASP A 29 1.25 -23.18 9.22
CA ASP A 29 1.88 -22.66 8.00
C ASP A 29 1.28 -21.31 7.55
N ARG A 30 -0.05 -21.20 7.54
CA ARG A 30 -0.75 -19.96 7.19
C ARG A 30 -0.50 -18.85 8.21
N ARG A 31 -0.49 -19.19 9.50
CA ARG A 31 -0.18 -18.24 10.56
C ARG A 31 1.26 -17.71 10.45
N GLN A 32 2.22 -18.57 10.11
CA GLN A 32 3.60 -18.15 9.86
C GLN A 32 3.72 -17.22 8.65
N GLU A 33 3.04 -17.54 7.54
CA GLU A 33 2.99 -16.67 6.36
C GLU A 33 2.35 -15.32 6.67
N ALA A 34 1.25 -15.31 7.44
CA ALA A 34 0.59 -14.09 7.90
C ALA A 34 1.51 -13.22 8.75
N LEU A 35 2.20 -13.79 9.71
CA LEU A 35 3.16 -13.07 10.56
C LEU A 35 4.35 -12.52 9.76
N ALA A 36 4.85 -13.28 8.80
CA ALA A 36 5.92 -12.83 7.91
C ALA A 36 5.48 -11.64 7.05
N LEU A 37 4.25 -11.65 6.54
CA LEU A 37 3.68 -10.51 5.82
C LEU A 37 3.51 -9.28 6.72
N LEU A 38 2.96 -9.44 7.91
CA LEU A 38 2.81 -8.34 8.87
C LEU A 38 4.17 -7.73 9.25
N ALA A 39 5.20 -8.57 9.42
CA ALA A 39 6.54 -8.10 9.74
C ALA A 39 7.15 -7.20 8.64
N LEU A 40 6.83 -7.44 7.34
CA LEU A 40 7.27 -6.57 6.24
C LEU A 40 6.77 -5.12 6.37
N PHE A 41 5.63 -4.95 7.03
CA PHE A 41 5.00 -3.64 7.25
C PHE A 41 5.21 -3.11 8.68
N GLY A 42 6.06 -3.77 9.49
CA GLY A 42 6.28 -3.38 10.88
C GLY A 42 5.09 -3.66 11.81
N LEU A 43 4.13 -4.49 11.39
CA LEU A 43 2.92 -4.83 12.13
C LEU A 43 3.03 -6.17 12.90
N GLY A 44 4.24 -6.73 13.03
CA GLY A 44 4.44 -8.04 13.67
C GLY A 44 3.89 -8.10 15.09
N ASP A 45 4.13 -7.05 15.88
CA ASP A 45 3.69 -6.96 17.28
C ASP A 45 2.19 -6.66 17.40
N ASP A 46 1.57 -6.13 16.36
CA ASP A 46 0.14 -5.78 16.32
C ASP A 46 -0.76 -6.99 16.00
N GLY A 47 -0.20 -8.14 15.66
CA GLY A 47 -0.94 -9.31 15.19
C GLY A 47 -2.14 -9.74 16.03
N ASN A 48 -2.05 -9.62 17.36
CA ASN A 48 -3.12 -9.97 18.29
C ASN A 48 -4.06 -8.81 18.63
N ARG A 49 -3.79 -7.58 18.17
CA ARG A 49 -4.66 -6.42 18.41
C ARG A 49 -5.89 -6.47 17.53
N ILE A 50 -6.96 -5.82 17.99
CA ILE A 50 -8.15 -5.59 17.19
C ILE A 50 -7.84 -4.54 16.12
N SER A 51 -8.14 -4.82 14.86
CA SER A 51 -7.77 -3.95 13.73
C SER A 51 -8.32 -2.53 13.84
N SER A 52 -9.53 -2.36 14.39
CA SER A 52 -10.13 -1.04 14.60
C SER A 52 -9.42 -0.19 15.67
N THR A 53 -8.57 -0.78 16.53
CA THR A 53 -7.80 -0.06 17.55
C THR A 53 -6.43 0.40 17.08
N LEU A 54 -6.04 0.07 15.86
CA LEU A 54 -4.78 0.50 15.28
C LEU A 54 -4.79 2.01 14.96
N PRO A 55 -3.62 2.68 15.05
CA PRO A 55 -3.44 4.00 14.47
C PRO A 55 -3.76 4.01 12.96
N GLU A 56 -4.13 5.17 12.42
CA GLU A 56 -4.52 5.30 11.00
C GLU A 56 -3.48 4.74 10.04
N GLY A 57 -2.20 5.11 10.22
CA GLY A 57 -1.11 4.61 9.39
C GLY A 57 -0.97 3.09 9.45
N HIS A 58 -1.11 2.47 10.63
CA HIS A 58 -1.06 1.01 10.77
C HIS A 58 -2.27 0.32 10.14
N ARG A 59 -3.46 0.93 10.17
CA ARG A 59 -4.64 0.38 9.46
C ARG A 59 -4.41 0.37 7.96
N LYS A 60 -3.88 1.46 7.39
CA LYS A 60 -3.52 1.51 5.97
C LYS A 60 -2.48 0.47 5.58
N LEU A 61 -1.44 0.30 6.40
CA LEU A 61 -0.45 -0.75 6.18
C LEU A 61 -1.07 -2.14 6.26
N LEU A 62 -2.02 -2.37 7.17
CA LEU A 62 -2.75 -3.63 7.25
C LEU A 62 -3.58 -3.88 5.98
N ASP A 63 -4.31 -2.89 5.48
CA ASP A 63 -5.10 -3.01 4.25
C ASP A 63 -4.22 -3.37 3.05
N ILE A 64 -3.05 -2.74 2.94
CA ILE A 64 -2.05 -3.04 1.91
C ILE A 64 -1.50 -4.46 2.10
N ALA A 65 -1.19 -4.87 3.32
CA ALA A 65 -0.71 -6.22 3.62
C ALA A 65 -1.74 -7.29 3.25
N VAL A 66 -3.02 -7.05 3.54
CA VAL A 66 -4.15 -7.92 3.16
C VAL A 66 -4.26 -8.00 1.63
N ALA A 67 -4.17 -6.87 0.92
CA ALA A 67 -4.17 -6.87 -0.54
C ALA A 67 -2.98 -7.66 -1.13
N LEU A 68 -1.79 -7.53 -0.53
CA LEU A 68 -0.59 -8.29 -0.93
C LEU A 68 -0.68 -9.78 -0.63
N ALA A 69 -1.42 -10.17 0.43
CA ALA A 69 -1.68 -11.57 0.74
C ALA A 69 -2.43 -12.29 -0.37
N LEU A 70 -3.24 -11.58 -1.15
CA LEU A 70 -3.95 -12.10 -2.33
C LEU A 70 -3.03 -12.34 -3.54
N LYS A 71 -1.74 -12.06 -3.44
CA LYS A 71 -0.73 -12.27 -4.49
C LYS A 71 -1.11 -11.62 -5.83
N PRO A 72 -1.53 -10.33 -5.85
CA PRO A 72 -1.91 -9.65 -7.07
C PRO A 72 -0.72 -9.47 -8.01
N ARG A 73 -0.98 -9.37 -9.32
CA ARG A 73 0.05 -9.02 -10.31
C ARG A 73 0.32 -7.51 -10.37
N LEU A 74 -0.67 -6.71 -10.00
CA LEU A 74 -0.62 -5.26 -9.95
C LEU A 74 -1.39 -4.80 -8.71
N LEU A 75 -0.78 -3.91 -7.92
CA LEU A 75 -1.40 -3.27 -6.78
C LEU A 75 -1.83 -1.85 -7.17
N LEU A 76 -3.11 -1.55 -6.97
CA LEU A 76 -3.66 -0.22 -7.19
C LEU A 76 -3.95 0.41 -5.82
N LEU A 77 -3.40 1.59 -5.59
CA LEU A 77 -3.52 2.32 -4.33
C LEU A 77 -4.05 3.72 -4.60
N ASP A 78 -5.09 4.09 -3.90
CA ASP A 78 -5.68 5.41 -3.97
C ASP A 78 -5.32 6.18 -2.71
N GLU A 79 -4.53 7.24 -2.86
CA GLU A 79 -4.03 8.11 -1.79
C GLU A 79 -3.52 7.34 -0.55
N PRO A 80 -2.49 6.50 -0.67
CA PRO A 80 -2.00 5.68 0.44
C PRO A 80 -1.54 6.51 1.65
N THR A 81 -1.16 7.77 1.45
CA THR A 81 -0.71 8.65 2.54
C THR A 81 -1.79 9.59 3.09
N SER A 82 -2.99 9.63 2.50
CA SER A 82 -4.09 10.49 2.95
C SER A 82 -4.50 10.16 4.40
N GLY A 83 -4.72 11.19 5.22
CA GLY A 83 -5.10 11.03 6.63
C GLY A 83 -3.96 10.58 7.56
N VAL A 84 -2.77 10.33 7.03
CA VAL A 84 -1.58 9.98 7.81
C VAL A 84 -0.78 11.24 8.14
N SER A 85 -0.26 11.33 9.36
CA SER A 85 0.53 12.49 9.78
C SER A 85 1.78 12.68 8.92
N ALA A 86 2.27 13.93 8.81
CA ALA A 86 3.48 14.26 8.07
C ALA A 86 4.72 13.47 8.56
N LEU A 87 4.76 13.09 9.83
CA LEU A 87 5.86 12.30 10.42
C LEU A 87 5.78 10.81 10.06
N GLU A 88 4.58 10.30 9.77
CA GLU A 88 4.34 8.87 9.53
C GLU A 88 4.24 8.51 8.04
N ARG A 89 3.94 9.49 7.15
CA ARG A 89 3.75 9.22 5.71
C ARG A 89 4.97 8.62 5.03
N PHE A 90 6.17 9.13 5.34
CA PHE A 90 7.41 8.58 4.76
C PHE A 90 7.75 7.19 5.32
N PRO A 91 7.71 6.93 6.63
CA PRO A 91 7.81 5.57 7.17
C PRO A 91 6.81 4.58 6.54
N LEU A 92 5.55 4.98 6.35
CA LEU A 92 4.53 4.17 5.67
C LEU A 92 4.96 3.83 4.24
N MET A 93 5.37 4.84 3.46
CA MET A 93 5.81 4.63 2.08
C MET A 93 7.08 3.79 2.00
N GLU A 94 8.03 3.94 2.93
CA GLU A 94 9.23 3.08 2.99
C GLU A 94 8.86 1.60 3.23
N ALA A 95 7.94 1.34 4.16
CA ALA A 95 7.45 -0.02 4.42
C ALA A 95 6.77 -0.60 3.17
N LEU A 96 5.88 0.18 2.52
CA LEU A 96 5.22 -0.20 1.29
C LEU A 96 6.22 -0.52 0.17
N MET A 97 7.14 0.40 -0.12
CA MET A 97 8.13 0.23 -1.19
C MET A 97 9.09 -0.92 -0.89
N GLY A 98 9.43 -1.14 0.38
CA GLY A 98 10.21 -2.29 0.84
C GLY A 98 9.51 -3.61 0.50
N ALA A 99 8.22 -3.73 0.83
CA ALA A 99 7.42 -4.91 0.55
C ALA A 99 7.26 -5.15 -0.96
N LEU A 100 7.00 -4.10 -1.75
CA LEU A 100 6.89 -4.19 -3.22
C LEU A 100 8.19 -4.67 -3.86
N ARG A 101 9.34 -4.11 -3.46
CA ARG A 101 10.66 -4.54 -3.95
C ARG A 101 10.95 -5.99 -3.61
N GLN A 102 10.72 -6.40 -2.36
CA GLN A 102 10.94 -7.78 -1.93
C GLN A 102 10.07 -8.78 -2.69
N ARG A 103 8.84 -8.39 -3.04
CA ARG A 103 7.89 -9.21 -3.79
C ARG A 103 8.03 -9.08 -5.31
N LYS A 104 8.92 -8.20 -5.81
CA LYS A 104 9.07 -7.87 -7.25
C LYS A 104 7.73 -7.49 -7.90
N MET A 105 6.95 -6.71 -7.20
CA MET A 105 5.58 -6.36 -7.58
C MET A 105 5.52 -4.96 -8.19
N THR A 106 4.63 -4.79 -9.17
CA THR A 106 4.29 -3.49 -9.72
C THR A 106 3.14 -2.87 -8.93
N ALA A 107 3.25 -1.59 -8.62
CA ALA A 107 2.16 -0.82 -8.05
C ALA A 107 1.91 0.45 -8.86
N LEU A 108 0.65 0.84 -8.93
CA LEU A 108 0.20 2.15 -9.37
C LEU A 108 -0.47 2.82 -8.17
N PHE A 109 -0.03 4.02 -7.82
CA PHE A 109 -0.66 4.80 -6.77
C PHE A 109 -1.04 6.19 -7.28
N VAL A 110 -2.20 6.65 -6.86
CA VAL A 110 -2.67 8.01 -7.06
C VAL A 110 -2.27 8.80 -5.82
N GLU A 111 -1.59 9.91 -5.99
CA GLU A 111 -1.13 10.78 -4.91
C GLU A 111 -1.16 12.24 -5.35
N HIS A 112 -1.43 13.11 -4.40
CA HIS A 112 -1.38 14.56 -4.56
C HIS A 112 -0.22 15.20 -3.78
N ASP A 113 0.46 14.42 -2.93
CA ASP A 113 1.67 14.85 -2.22
C ASP A 113 2.88 14.73 -3.14
N MET A 114 3.34 15.87 -3.65
CA MET A 114 4.45 15.92 -4.62
C MET A 114 5.76 15.43 -4.05
N ASP A 115 5.99 15.53 -2.73
CA ASP A 115 7.21 15.03 -2.09
C ASP A 115 7.20 13.48 -2.09
N VAL A 116 6.04 12.89 -1.87
CA VAL A 116 5.85 11.43 -1.96
C VAL A 116 6.05 10.96 -3.40
N VAL A 117 5.43 11.64 -4.37
CA VAL A 117 5.58 11.31 -5.79
C VAL A 117 7.04 11.41 -6.23
N ALA A 118 7.70 12.52 -5.94
CA ALA A 118 9.09 12.75 -6.33
C ALA A 118 10.04 11.71 -5.73
N ARG A 119 9.78 11.25 -4.50
CA ARG A 119 10.67 10.34 -3.79
C ARG A 119 10.46 8.87 -4.17
N TYR A 120 9.23 8.44 -4.45
CA TYR A 120 8.90 7.02 -4.56
C TYR A 120 8.44 6.57 -5.94
N ALA A 121 7.96 7.46 -6.80
CA ALA A 121 7.54 7.07 -8.14
C ALA A 121 8.75 6.83 -9.05
N MET A 122 8.65 5.81 -9.90
CA MET A 122 9.61 5.58 -10.98
C MET A 122 9.17 6.27 -12.28
N ARG A 123 7.88 6.46 -12.46
CA ARG A 123 7.22 7.11 -13.60
C ARG A 123 5.95 7.77 -13.12
N VAL A 124 5.72 8.97 -13.58
CA VAL A 124 4.55 9.78 -13.23
C VAL A 124 3.71 10.02 -14.47
N LEU A 125 2.41 9.93 -14.30
CA LEU A 125 1.41 10.40 -15.27
C LEU A 125 0.57 11.47 -14.58
N VAL A 126 0.48 12.64 -15.19
CA VAL A 126 -0.36 13.73 -14.70
C VAL A 126 -1.66 13.72 -15.47
N TRP A 127 -2.75 13.46 -14.73
CA TRP A 127 -4.09 13.41 -15.28
C TRP A 127 -4.83 14.72 -14.97
N ASN A 128 -5.32 15.40 -15.99
CA ASN A 128 -6.13 16.60 -15.83
C ASN A 128 -7.26 16.63 -16.87
N SER A 129 -8.47 16.95 -16.41
CA SER A 129 -9.65 17.16 -17.26
C SER A 129 -9.89 16.03 -18.28
N GLY A 130 -9.67 14.78 -17.85
CA GLY A 130 -9.93 13.59 -18.69
C GLY A 130 -8.79 13.21 -19.64
N THR A 131 -7.65 13.92 -19.60
CA THR A 131 -6.49 13.64 -20.47
C THR A 131 -5.19 13.54 -19.66
N ILE A 132 -4.21 12.80 -20.21
CA ILE A 132 -2.84 12.80 -19.69
C ILE A 132 -2.14 14.04 -20.25
N MET A 133 -1.79 14.99 -19.38
CA MET A 133 -1.12 16.22 -19.78
C MET A 133 0.41 16.10 -19.73
N ALA A 134 0.94 15.24 -18.89
CA ALA A 134 2.38 14.99 -18.81
C ALA A 134 2.65 13.55 -18.39
N GLU A 135 3.78 13.02 -18.86
CA GLU A 135 4.25 11.68 -18.53
C GLU A 135 5.78 11.65 -18.57
N GLY A 136 6.39 11.00 -17.55
CA GLY A 136 7.85 10.84 -17.52
C GLY A 136 8.40 10.49 -16.16
N PRO A 137 9.73 10.57 -15.99
CA PRO A 137 10.36 10.44 -14.69
C PRO A 137 9.95 11.61 -13.77
N PRO A 138 9.88 11.34 -12.44
CA PRO A 138 9.33 12.32 -11.47
C PRO A 138 10.02 13.69 -11.51
N ASP A 139 11.35 13.72 -11.60
CA ASP A 139 12.17 14.93 -11.65
C ASP A 139 11.75 15.87 -12.79
N LYS A 140 11.47 15.30 -13.97
CA LYS A 140 11.06 16.09 -15.15
C LYS A 140 9.61 16.54 -15.08
N VAL A 141 8.72 15.66 -14.61
CA VAL A 141 7.28 15.94 -14.57
C VAL A 141 6.95 16.97 -13.49
N VAL A 142 7.59 16.88 -12.30
CA VAL A 142 7.36 17.81 -11.19
C VAL A 142 7.91 19.22 -11.49
N GLU A 143 8.93 19.32 -12.33
CA GLU A 143 9.51 20.60 -12.75
C GLU A 143 8.78 21.24 -13.93
N ASP A 144 7.90 20.53 -14.62
CA ASP A 144 7.15 21.05 -15.76
C ASP A 144 6.27 22.26 -15.35
N PRO A 145 6.44 23.44 -16.01
CA PRO A 145 5.71 24.64 -15.66
C PRO A 145 4.18 24.50 -15.79
N GLU A 146 3.70 23.69 -16.71
CA GLU A 146 2.27 23.46 -16.93
C GLU A 146 1.70 22.57 -15.81
N VAL A 147 2.43 21.53 -15.40
CA VAL A 147 2.10 20.68 -14.26
C VAL A 147 2.07 21.50 -12.97
N ARG A 148 3.09 22.32 -12.73
CA ARG A 148 3.16 23.17 -11.53
C ARG A 148 1.97 24.13 -11.44
N ARG A 149 1.57 24.76 -12.52
CA ARG A 149 0.41 25.65 -12.54
C ARG A 149 -0.92 24.94 -12.33
N SER A 150 -1.10 23.76 -12.92
CA SER A 150 -2.38 23.06 -12.93
C SER A 150 -2.60 22.17 -11.69
N VAL A 151 -1.55 21.59 -11.12
CA VAL A 151 -1.63 20.61 -10.03
C VAL A 151 -1.17 21.21 -8.71
N VAL A 152 -0.10 22.00 -8.71
CA VAL A 152 0.47 22.55 -7.46
C VAL A 152 -0.12 23.92 -7.11
N GLY A 153 -0.77 24.58 -8.07
CA GLY A 153 -1.43 25.88 -7.84
C GLY A 153 -0.44 27.02 -7.55
N VAL A 154 0.82 26.87 -7.91
CA VAL A 154 1.86 27.93 -7.72
C VAL A 154 1.91 28.74 -9.02
N ALA A 155 1.51 30.00 -8.91
CA ALA A 155 1.63 31.00 -10.00
C ALA A 155 3.09 31.42 -10.18
#